data_fd0a9775653717c828c65768235b300d
#
_entry.id   fd0a9775653717c828c65768235b300d
#
_cell.length_a   1.000
_cell.length_b   1.000
_cell.length_c   1.000
_cell.angle_alpha   90.00
_cell.angle_beta   90.00
_cell.angle_gamma   90.00
#
_symmetry.space_group_name_H-M   'P 1'
#
loop_
_entity.id
_entity.type
_entity.pdbx_description
1 polymer ?
#
loop_
_entity_poly.entity_id
_entity_poly.type
_entity_poly.pdbx_seq_one_letter_code
_entity_poly.pdbx_strand_id
1 'polypeptide(L)'
;MTLRSSLRGAPLALAILALSALQASAQGSRIGVRWLGHAAFEITSPGGTRILIDPFITGNPSTPDSLKRLSRYKPAAILVTHSHEDHASDAKAIAQSSGAVVISTYEWVNTLNLPQQQAMGGNVGGTFTVGDVTVHLVPAMHSSNPGGRPLGFVLTFADGRSLYHTGDTWLFGDMALIQELYHPSIILLCAGGGPYTEDPATARKAITKYFRPTTIIPMHYATFPGLATEAQVRAAFAGERRLVVMQPGQTLTF
;
A
#
# COMPACT_ATOMS: atom_id res chain seq x y z
N MET A 1 -28.07 6.69 -67.86
CA MET A 1 -28.65 6.28 -66.55
C MET A 1 -27.52 5.97 -65.61
N THR A 2 -27.07 6.95 -64.86
CA THR A 2 -25.83 6.90 -64.03
C THR A 2 -26.23 6.87 -62.58
N LEU A 3 -25.97 5.75 -61.86
CA LEU A 3 -26.09 5.63 -60.42
C LEU A 3 -24.89 6.31 -59.76
N ARG A 4 -25.13 7.34 -58.98
CA ARG A 4 -24.16 7.88 -58.01
C ARG A 4 -24.46 7.27 -56.64
N SER A 5 -23.58 6.40 -56.12
CA SER A 5 -23.60 5.95 -54.75
C SER A 5 -22.77 6.91 -53.86
N SER A 6 -23.45 7.50 -52.92
CA SER A 6 -22.83 8.38 -51.89
C SER A 6 -22.30 7.54 -50.75
N LEU A 7 -20.97 7.43 -50.61
CA LEU A 7 -20.28 6.97 -49.42
C LEU A 7 -19.82 8.22 -48.62
N ARG A 8 -20.60 8.66 -47.64
CA ARG A 8 -20.18 9.64 -46.64
C ARG A 8 -20.74 9.23 -45.29
N GLY A 9 -19.92 8.69 -44.40
CA GLY A 9 -20.34 8.38 -43.04
C GLY A 9 -19.34 7.67 -42.11
N ALA A 10 -18.05 7.58 -42.43
CA ALA A 10 -17.12 6.79 -41.64
C ALA A 10 -16.05 7.52 -40.76
N PRO A 11 -15.78 8.84 -40.83
CA PRO A 11 -14.67 9.38 -40.05
C PRO A 11 -15.03 9.79 -38.60
N LEU A 12 -16.31 10.03 -38.27
CA LEU A 12 -16.65 10.57 -36.94
C LEU A 12 -16.67 9.50 -35.83
N ALA A 13 -17.08 8.28 -36.18
CA ALA A 13 -17.17 7.16 -35.21
C ALA A 13 -15.76 6.64 -34.79
N LEU A 14 -14.78 6.64 -35.70
CA LEU A 14 -13.41 6.24 -35.40
C LEU A 14 -12.71 7.26 -34.51
N ALA A 15 -12.96 8.55 -34.66
CA ALA A 15 -12.35 9.61 -33.82
C ALA A 15 -12.85 9.57 -32.37
N ILE A 16 -14.12 9.25 -32.14
CA ILE A 16 -14.71 9.13 -30.80
C ILE A 16 -14.18 7.89 -30.07
N LEU A 17 -14.01 6.76 -30.76
CA LEU A 17 -13.41 5.55 -30.20
C LEU A 17 -11.93 5.73 -29.85
N ALA A 18 -11.17 6.46 -30.67
CA ALA A 18 -9.76 6.75 -30.39
C ALA A 18 -9.60 7.71 -29.20
N LEU A 19 -10.47 8.72 -29.05
CA LEU A 19 -10.43 9.63 -27.89
C LEU A 19 -10.80 8.93 -26.58
N SER A 20 -11.79 8.04 -26.60
CA SER A 20 -12.16 7.26 -25.41
C SER A 20 -11.08 6.24 -25.01
N ALA A 21 -10.38 5.65 -25.98
CA ALA A 21 -9.24 4.77 -25.71
C ALA A 21 -8.03 5.54 -25.14
N LEU A 22 -7.76 6.76 -25.61
CA LEU A 22 -6.70 7.62 -25.05
C LEU A 22 -7.04 8.10 -23.63
N GLN A 23 -8.31 8.41 -23.34
CA GLN A 23 -8.72 8.77 -21.98
C GLN A 23 -8.70 7.59 -21.03
N ALA A 24 -9.05 6.39 -21.46
CA ALA A 24 -8.93 5.16 -20.67
C ALA A 24 -7.46 4.82 -20.37
N SER A 25 -6.53 5.02 -21.32
CA SER A 25 -5.10 4.80 -21.12
C SER A 25 -4.46 5.85 -20.19
N ALA A 26 -4.94 7.09 -20.19
CA ALA A 26 -4.47 8.13 -19.28
C ALA A 26 -4.92 7.93 -17.82
N GLN A 27 -6.06 7.28 -17.61
CA GLN A 27 -6.56 6.95 -16.28
C GLN A 27 -5.89 5.70 -15.68
N GLY A 28 -5.37 4.80 -16.53
CA GLY A 28 -4.66 3.57 -16.15
C GLY A 28 -3.17 3.77 -15.81
N SER A 29 -2.64 5.00 -15.85
CA SER A 29 -1.20 5.24 -15.60
C SER A 29 -0.87 5.72 -14.19
N ARG A 30 -1.84 5.80 -13.27
CA ARG A 30 -1.65 6.38 -11.94
C ARG A 30 -1.75 5.33 -10.83
N ILE A 31 -0.88 5.46 -9.84
CA ILE A 31 -0.94 4.68 -8.60
C ILE A 31 -1.90 5.40 -7.66
N GLY A 32 -3.01 4.74 -7.29
CA GLY A 32 -3.92 5.22 -6.26
C GLY A 32 -3.45 4.78 -4.87
N VAL A 33 -3.37 5.71 -3.93
CA VAL A 33 -3.06 5.45 -2.52
C VAL A 33 -4.17 6.03 -1.67
N ARG A 34 -4.93 5.19 -0.98
CA ARG A 34 -5.90 5.60 0.03
C ARG A 34 -5.40 5.23 1.41
N TRP A 35 -5.29 6.21 2.30
CA TRP A 35 -4.99 5.96 3.69
C TRP A 35 -6.29 5.68 4.48
N LEU A 36 -6.34 4.56 5.19
CA LEU A 36 -7.50 4.19 6.00
C LEU A 36 -7.31 4.53 7.49
N GLY A 37 -6.14 5.05 7.85
CA GLY A 37 -5.70 5.35 9.21
C GLY A 37 -4.67 4.34 9.70
N HIS A 38 -3.84 4.74 10.65
CA HIS A 38 -2.74 3.94 11.21
C HIS A 38 -1.79 3.45 10.12
N ALA A 39 -1.59 2.12 9.96
CA ALA A 39 -0.81 1.52 8.89
C ALA A 39 -1.67 0.95 7.75
N ALA A 40 -3.00 1.16 7.80
CA ALA A 40 -3.92 0.58 6.84
C ALA A 40 -4.01 1.40 5.55
N PHE A 41 -3.74 0.76 4.40
CA PHE A 41 -3.80 1.40 3.09
C PHE A 41 -4.52 0.52 2.05
N GLU A 42 -5.26 1.17 1.15
CA GLU A 42 -5.75 0.56 -0.09
C GLU A 42 -4.94 1.15 -1.26
N ILE A 43 -4.24 0.29 -1.99
CA ILE A 43 -3.42 0.65 -3.14
C ILE A 43 -4.13 0.18 -4.40
N THR A 44 -4.21 1.06 -5.40
CA THR A 44 -4.69 0.69 -6.75
C THR A 44 -3.52 0.86 -7.72
N SER A 45 -3.15 -0.21 -8.39
CA SER A 45 -2.08 -0.19 -9.40
C SER A 45 -2.50 0.56 -10.67
N PRO A 46 -1.56 0.93 -11.55
CA PRO A 46 -1.86 1.47 -12.86
C PRO A 46 -2.75 0.55 -13.72
N GLY A 47 -2.65 -0.76 -13.57
CA GLY A 47 -3.49 -1.77 -14.24
C GLY A 47 -4.83 -2.04 -13.56
N GLY A 48 -5.11 -1.38 -12.41
CA GLY A 48 -6.38 -1.49 -11.71
C GLY A 48 -6.40 -2.60 -10.63
N THR A 49 -5.30 -3.30 -10.39
CA THR A 49 -5.21 -4.26 -9.28
C THR A 49 -5.31 -3.54 -7.94
N ARG A 50 -6.24 -3.98 -7.09
CA ARG A 50 -6.41 -3.42 -5.75
C ARG A 50 -5.76 -4.32 -4.72
N ILE A 51 -4.91 -3.71 -3.88
CA ILE A 51 -4.20 -4.36 -2.77
C ILE A 51 -4.56 -3.61 -1.49
N LEU A 52 -4.88 -4.36 -0.45
CA LEU A 52 -5.13 -3.83 0.89
C LEU A 52 -3.95 -4.21 1.78
N ILE A 53 -3.36 -3.26 2.49
CA ILE A 53 -2.21 -3.48 3.38
C ILE A 53 -2.64 -3.18 4.80
N ASP A 54 -2.27 -4.06 5.73
CA ASP A 54 -2.47 -3.96 7.18
C ASP A 54 -3.90 -3.51 7.57
N PRO A 55 -4.94 -4.29 7.21
CA PRO A 55 -6.33 -3.87 7.41
C PRO A 55 -6.75 -3.93 8.89
N PHE A 56 -6.39 -2.89 9.62
CA PHE A 56 -6.97 -2.53 10.89
C PHE A 56 -7.98 -1.40 10.64
N ILE A 57 -9.25 -1.75 10.46
CA ILE A 57 -10.30 -0.85 9.96
C ILE A 57 -11.42 -0.69 10.98
N THR A 58 -12.02 -1.80 11.41
CA THR A 58 -13.21 -1.76 12.30
C THR A 58 -12.88 -1.25 13.69
N GLY A 59 -11.76 -1.70 14.26
CA GLY A 59 -11.25 -1.28 15.58
C GLY A 59 -10.45 0.03 15.55
N ASN A 60 -10.12 0.55 14.38
CA ASN A 60 -9.26 1.72 14.24
C ASN A 60 -10.02 3.02 14.55
N PRO A 61 -9.65 3.77 15.61
CA PRO A 61 -10.33 5.01 15.95
C PRO A 61 -10.15 6.12 14.91
N SER A 62 -9.08 6.05 14.09
CA SER A 62 -8.80 7.03 13.04
C SER A 62 -9.54 6.74 11.73
N THR A 63 -10.04 5.52 11.53
CA THR A 63 -10.78 5.18 10.30
C THR A 63 -12.17 5.85 10.33
N PRO A 64 -12.53 6.63 9.31
CA PRO A 64 -13.89 7.19 9.19
C PRO A 64 -14.97 6.09 9.21
N ASP A 65 -16.07 6.28 9.91
CA ASP A 65 -17.14 5.29 10.05
C ASP A 65 -17.73 4.84 8.70
N SER A 66 -17.77 5.74 7.72
CA SER A 66 -18.20 5.43 6.36
C SER A 66 -17.31 4.38 5.67
N LEU A 67 -16.09 4.14 6.17
CA LEU A 67 -15.12 3.17 5.66
C LEU A 67 -15.07 1.86 6.47
N LYS A 68 -15.72 1.78 7.64
CA LYS A 68 -15.63 0.62 8.54
C LYS A 68 -16.39 -0.63 8.08
N ARG A 69 -17.29 -0.51 7.10
CA ARG A 69 -18.02 -1.66 6.57
C ARG A 69 -17.12 -2.54 5.68
N LEU A 70 -16.67 -3.69 6.20
CA LEU A 70 -15.69 -4.57 5.55
C LEU A 70 -16.15 -5.11 4.19
N SER A 71 -17.46 -5.33 3.98
CA SER A 71 -18.00 -5.86 2.70
C SER A 71 -17.76 -4.96 1.49
N ARG A 72 -17.35 -3.71 1.70
CA ARG A 72 -16.96 -2.79 0.62
C ARG A 72 -15.59 -3.11 0.00
N TYR A 73 -14.72 -3.77 0.76
CA TYR A 73 -13.38 -4.09 0.30
C TYR A 73 -13.38 -5.36 -0.53
N LYS A 74 -12.92 -5.25 -1.76
CA LYS A 74 -12.78 -6.36 -2.72
C LYS A 74 -11.39 -6.31 -3.34
N PRO A 75 -10.31 -6.44 -2.54
CA PRO A 75 -8.95 -6.44 -3.05
C PRO A 75 -8.65 -7.77 -3.76
N ALA A 76 -7.68 -7.76 -4.66
CA ALA A 76 -7.08 -8.97 -5.22
C ALA A 76 -6.21 -9.68 -4.17
N ALA A 77 -5.49 -8.89 -3.35
CA ALA A 77 -4.70 -9.40 -2.24
C ALA A 77 -4.80 -8.50 -1.00
N ILE A 78 -4.60 -9.12 0.17
CA ILE A 78 -4.42 -8.48 1.46
C ILE A 78 -2.99 -8.80 1.91
N LEU A 79 -2.19 -7.76 2.13
CA LEU A 79 -0.83 -7.88 2.66
C LEU A 79 -0.86 -7.55 4.15
N VAL A 80 -0.24 -8.39 4.97
CA VAL A 80 -0.15 -8.14 6.41
C VAL A 80 1.32 -8.21 6.82
N THR A 81 1.84 -7.09 7.33
CA THR A 81 3.26 -6.96 7.67
C THR A 81 3.65 -7.83 8.86
N HIS A 82 2.77 -7.93 9.84
CA HIS A 82 2.97 -8.75 11.04
C HIS A 82 1.63 -8.98 11.78
N SER A 83 1.65 -9.79 12.81
CA SER A 83 0.46 -10.34 13.47
C SER A 83 -0.17 -9.46 14.54
N HIS A 84 0.32 -8.25 14.83
CA HIS A 84 -0.31 -7.38 15.81
C HIS A 84 -1.71 -6.96 15.35
N GLU A 85 -2.63 -6.79 16.31
CA GLU A 85 -4.05 -6.56 16.03
C GLU A 85 -4.30 -5.26 15.26
N ASP A 86 -3.51 -4.23 15.51
CA ASP A 86 -3.57 -2.92 14.84
C ASP A 86 -3.05 -2.95 13.38
N HIS A 87 -2.71 -4.14 12.87
CA HIS A 87 -2.35 -4.42 11.47
C HIS A 87 -3.22 -5.53 10.87
N ALA A 88 -3.49 -6.58 11.63
CA ALA A 88 -3.97 -7.86 11.13
C ALA A 88 -5.47 -8.12 11.33
N SER A 89 -6.15 -7.37 12.23
CA SER A 89 -7.44 -7.75 12.81
C SER A 89 -8.55 -8.04 11.81
N ASP A 90 -8.64 -7.28 10.72
CA ASP A 90 -9.74 -7.45 9.75
C ASP A 90 -9.35 -8.30 8.53
N ALA A 91 -8.07 -8.73 8.41
CA ALA A 91 -7.56 -9.43 7.24
C ALA A 91 -8.34 -10.72 6.93
N LYS A 92 -8.57 -11.57 7.93
CA LYS A 92 -9.31 -12.83 7.77
C LYS A 92 -10.75 -12.60 7.32
N ALA A 93 -11.48 -11.67 7.97
CA ALA A 93 -12.86 -11.39 7.65
C ALA A 93 -13.04 -10.84 6.23
N ILE A 94 -12.11 -9.96 5.79
CA ILE A 94 -12.12 -9.45 4.43
C ILE A 94 -11.79 -10.55 3.43
N ALA A 95 -10.77 -11.39 3.68
CA ALA A 95 -10.42 -12.52 2.81
C ALA A 95 -11.60 -13.47 2.61
N GLN A 96 -12.28 -13.86 3.70
CA GLN A 96 -13.45 -14.72 3.64
C GLN A 96 -14.62 -14.14 2.84
N SER A 97 -14.87 -12.82 2.96
CA SER A 97 -15.98 -12.16 2.28
C SER A 97 -15.70 -11.74 0.84
N SER A 98 -14.42 -11.61 0.47
CA SER A 98 -14.01 -11.14 -0.86
C SER A 98 -13.42 -12.22 -1.76
N GLY A 99 -12.92 -13.33 -1.18
CA GLY A 99 -12.13 -14.32 -1.89
C GLY A 99 -10.66 -13.89 -2.10
N ALA A 100 -10.23 -12.75 -1.54
CA ALA A 100 -8.86 -12.26 -1.65
C ALA A 100 -7.84 -13.23 -1.06
N VAL A 101 -6.63 -13.27 -1.63
CA VAL A 101 -5.50 -13.96 -1.03
C VAL A 101 -4.90 -13.11 0.10
N VAL A 102 -4.42 -13.74 1.15
CA VAL A 102 -3.65 -13.09 2.23
C VAL A 102 -2.19 -13.46 2.06
N ILE A 103 -1.32 -12.46 1.91
CA ILE A 103 0.13 -12.62 1.84
C ILE A 103 0.73 -12.05 3.12
N SER A 104 1.48 -12.88 3.85
CA SER A 104 2.15 -12.50 5.10
C SER A 104 3.28 -13.47 5.42
N THR A 105 3.81 -13.39 6.65
CA THR A 105 4.77 -14.39 7.14
C THR A 105 4.16 -15.79 7.09
N TYR A 106 4.97 -16.76 6.71
CA TYR A 106 4.54 -18.15 6.56
C TYR A 106 3.85 -18.68 7.83
N GLU A 107 4.44 -18.41 8.98
CA GLU A 107 3.93 -18.90 10.26
C GLU A 107 2.56 -18.32 10.59
N TRP A 108 2.39 -17.01 10.44
CA TRP A 108 1.14 -16.35 10.84
C TRP A 108 -0.02 -16.64 9.88
N VAL A 109 0.21 -16.59 8.56
CA VAL A 109 -0.88 -16.79 7.59
C VAL A 109 -1.52 -18.16 7.73
N ASN A 110 -0.75 -19.17 8.11
CA ASN A 110 -1.26 -20.53 8.34
C ASN A 110 -2.16 -20.62 9.58
N THR A 111 -2.07 -19.69 10.53
CA THR A 111 -2.97 -19.65 11.69
C THR A 111 -4.37 -19.12 11.36
N LEU A 112 -4.54 -18.51 10.19
CA LEU A 112 -5.82 -17.90 9.79
C LEU A 112 -6.89 -18.96 9.46
N ASN A 113 -6.52 -20.21 9.21
CA ASN A 113 -7.43 -21.27 8.78
C ASN A 113 -8.29 -20.84 7.57
N LEU A 114 -7.66 -20.20 6.59
CA LEU A 114 -8.24 -19.90 5.28
C LEU A 114 -8.06 -21.08 4.32
N PRO A 115 -8.83 -21.18 3.24
CA PRO A 115 -8.54 -22.12 2.16
C PRO A 115 -7.10 -21.93 1.66
N GLN A 116 -6.40 -23.03 1.35
CA GLN A 116 -4.99 -23.02 0.99
C GLN A 116 -4.65 -22.00 -0.14
N GLN A 117 -5.54 -21.87 -1.13
CA GLN A 117 -5.37 -20.92 -2.22
C GLN A 117 -5.50 -19.44 -1.80
N GLN A 118 -6.01 -19.18 -0.58
CA GLN A 118 -6.10 -17.83 -0.02
C GLN A 118 -5.00 -17.53 1.01
N ALA A 119 -4.23 -18.52 1.45
CA ALA A 119 -3.18 -18.37 2.46
C ALA A 119 -1.79 -18.49 1.80
N MET A 120 -1.19 -17.36 1.45
CA MET A 120 0.10 -17.30 0.76
C MET A 120 1.19 -16.86 1.74
N GLY A 121 1.80 -17.82 2.41
CA GLY A 121 2.88 -17.58 3.36
C GLY A 121 4.23 -17.43 2.68
N GLY A 122 4.99 -16.41 3.12
CA GLY A 122 6.35 -16.17 2.65
C GLY A 122 7.30 -15.71 3.74
N ASN A 123 8.53 -15.48 3.38
CA ASN A 123 9.60 -14.96 4.23
C ASN A 123 10.31 -13.81 3.54
N VAL A 124 11.16 -13.10 4.27
CA VAL A 124 12.05 -12.06 3.70
C VAL A 124 12.79 -12.62 2.48
N GLY A 125 12.77 -11.87 1.39
CA GLY A 125 13.31 -12.27 0.08
C GLY A 125 12.30 -12.99 -0.81
N GLY A 126 11.12 -13.36 -0.28
CA GLY A 126 10.03 -13.95 -1.06
C GLY A 126 9.38 -12.93 -2.01
N THR A 127 8.77 -13.45 -3.07
CA THR A 127 8.10 -12.62 -4.08
C THR A 127 6.81 -13.30 -4.53
N PHE A 128 5.75 -12.50 -4.69
CA PHE A 128 4.45 -12.94 -5.21
C PHE A 128 4.00 -12.04 -6.35
N THR A 129 3.23 -12.57 -7.29
CA THR A 129 2.59 -11.78 -8.34
C THR A 129 1.09 -11.73 -8.09
N VAL A 130 0.52 -10.52 -8.08
CA VAL A 130 -0.91 -10.26 -7.90
C VAL A 130 -1.38 -9.31 -9.00
N GLY A 131 -2.08 -9.83 -9.99
CA GLY A 131 -2.46 -9.05 -11.17
C GLY A 131 -1.23 -8.46 -11.87
N ASP A 132 -1.19 -7.14 -12.00
CA ASP A 132 -0.08 -6.39 -12.60
C ASP A 132 0.96 -5.89 -11.56
N VAL A 133 0.94 -6.44 -10.34
CA VAL A 133 1.82 -6.03 -9.23
C VAL A 133 2.70 -7.18 -8.80
N THR A 134 4.00 -6.92 -8.69
CA THR A 134 4.95 -7.81 -8.02
C THR A 134 5.13 -7.34 -6.58
N VAL A 135 4.87 -8.24 -5.62
CA VAL A 135 4.98 -7.99 -4.17
C VAL A 135 6.27 -8.63 -3.67
N HIS A 136 7.20 -7.82 -3.19
CA HIS A 136 8.45 -8.29 -2.59
C HIS A 136 8.37 -8.18 -1.06
N LEU A 137 8.73 -9.24 -0.36
CA LEU A 137 8.80 -9.29 1.10
C LEU A 137 10.19 -8.86 1.55
N VAL A 138 10.27 -7.72 2.22
CA VAL A 138 11.53 -7.14 2.70
C VAL A 138 11.57 -7.13 4.24
N PRO A 139 12.76 -7.02 4.88
CA PRO A 139 12.84 -7.02 6.33
C PRO A 139 12.20 -5.78 6.96
N ALA A 140 11.68 -5.96 8.18
CA ALA A 140 11.34 -4.90 9.13
C ALA A 140 11.88 -5.27 10.52
N MET A 141 12.26 -4.26 11.32
CA MET A 141 12.85 -4.43 12.64
C MET A 141 11.81 -4.16 13.73
N HIS A 142 11.02 -5.18 14.03
CA HIS A 142 9.92 -5.14 14.98
C HIS A 142 9.68 -6.55 15.56
N SER A 143 8.64 -6.72 16.38
CA SER A 143 8.18 -8.01 16.88
C SER A 143 6.95 -8.50 16.13
N SER A 144 6.67 -9.79 16.26
CA SER A 144 5.45 -10.42 15.72
C SER A 144 5.09 -11.63 16.60
N ASN A 145 3.88 -11.65 17.16
CA ASN A 145 3.40 -12.76 17.98
C ASN A 145 1.87 -12.88 17.84
N PRO A 146 1.35 -14.05 17.42
CA PRO A 146 2.08 -15.26 17.05
C PRO A 146 2.72 -15.17 15.65
N GLY A 147 3.95 -15.68 15.55
CA GLY A 147 4.55 -16.18 14.32
C GLY A 147 5.22 -15.21 13.36
N GLY A 148 6.42 -15.61 12.95
CA GLY A 148 7.20 -15.05 11.87
C GLY A 148 7.96 -13.77 12.20
N ARG A 149 8.78 -13.34 11.27
CA ARG A 149 9.48 -12.05 11.34
C ARG A 149 8.61 -10.97 10.69
N PRO A 150 8.53 -9.77 11.29
CA PRO A 150 7.84 -8.65 10.64
C PRO A 150 8.42 -8.35 9.25
N LEU A 151 7.55 -7.92 8.36
CA LEU A 151 7.83 -7.64 6.96
C LEU A 151 7.55 -6.17 6.65
N GLY A 152 8.32 -5.63 5.72
CA GLY A 152 7.86 -4.56 4.84
C GLY A 152 7.46 -5.15 3.50
N PHE A 153 6.73 -4.39 2.70
CA PHE A 153 6.36 -4.78 1.34
C PHE A 153 6.82 -3.74 0.33
N VAL A 154 7.52 -4.20 -0.71
CA VAL A 154 7.74 -3.38 -1.90
C VAL A 154 6.81 -3.88 -3.00
N LEU A 155 5.96 -2.99 -3.50
CA LEU A 155 5.08 -3.23 -4.63
C LEU A 155 5.73 -2.65 -5.89
N THR A 156 6.10 -3.50 -6.84
CA THR A 156 6.60 -3.07 -8.15
C THR A 156 5.48 -3.19 -9.17
N PHE A 157 5.15 -2.09 -9.84
CA PHE A 157 4.09 -2.02 -10.84
C PHE A 157 4.62 -2.30 -12.24
N ALA A 158 3.73 -2.65 -13.18
CA ALA A 158 4.10 -2.99 -14.55
C ALA A 158 4.84 -1.86 -15.30
N ASP A 159 4.68 -0.61 -14.87
CA ASP A 159 5.38 0.55 -15.44
C ASP A 159 6.78 0.81 -14.84
N GLY A 160 7.24 -0.09 -13.96
CA GLY A 160 8.56 -0.03 -13.31
C GLY A 160 8.62 0.85 -12.06
N ARG A 161 7.57 1.61 -11.73
CA ARG A 161 7.52 2.35 -10.45
C ARG A 161 7.35 1.37 -9.29
N SER A 162 7.78 1.79 -8.10
CA SER A 162 7.57 0.99 -6.91
C SER A 162 7.13 1.83 -5.70
N LEU A 163 6.38 1.18 -4.82
CA LEU A 163 5.90 1.70 -3.54
C LEU A 163 6.41 0.79 -2.43
N TYR A 164 6.98 1.37 -1.38
CA TYR A 164 7.43 0.66 -0.19
C TYR A 164 6.55 1.00 1.00
N HIS A 165 5.92 -0.01 1.59
CA HIS A 165 5.28 0.05 2.90
C HIS A 165 6.24 -0.55 3.92
N THR A 166 6.73 0.26 4.86
CA THR A 166 7.80 -0.15 5.78
C THR A 166 7.37 -1.22 6.79
N GLY A 167 6.05 -1.38 6.99
CA GLY A 167 5.54 -2.04 8.19
C GLY A 167 5.95 -1.25 9.43
N ASP A 168 5.73 -1.85 10.59
CA ASP A 168 6.30 -1.35 11.82
C ASP A 168 7.78 -1.69 11.88
N THR A 169 8.59 -0.69 12.15
CA THR A 169 10.04 -0.89 12.13
C THR A 169 10.78 0.16 12.96
N TRP A 170 11.99 -0.19 13.30
CA TRP A 170 13.05 0.74 13.61
C TRP A 170 14.02 0.84 12.42
N LEU A 171 14.76 1.92 12.33
CA LEU A 171 15.85 2.17 11.38
C LEU A 171 16.89 1.04 11.39
N PHE A 172 17.24 0.47 10.22
CA PHE A 172 18.27 -0.57 10.09
C PHE A 172 19.11 -0.39 8.81
N GLY A 173 20.31 -1.04 8.79
CA GLY A 173 21.29 -0.82 7.72
C GLY A 173 20.85 -1.29 6.35
N ASP A 174 20.13 -2.42 6.30
CA ASP A 174 19.72 -3.04 5.03
C ASP A 174 18.61 -2.27 4.29
N MET A 175 18.10 -1.18 4.89
CA MET A 175 17.28 -0.19 4.16
C MET A 175 18.01 0.35 2.91
N ALA A 176 19.35 0.39 2.94
CA ALA A 176 20.16 0.73 1.78
C ALA A 176 19.97 -0.26 0.62
N LEU A 177 19.89 -1.56 0.93
CA LEU A 177 19.65 -2.61 -0.07
C LEU A 177 18.23 -2.54 -0.64
N ILE A 178 17.23 -2.19 0.18
CA ILE A 178 15.86 -1.98 -0.31
C ILE A 178 15.84 -0.84 -1.34
N GLN A 179 16.55 0.25 -1.08
CA GLN A 179 16.69 1.33 -2.04
C GLN A 179 17.43 0.89 -3.31
N GLU A 180 18.53 0.17 -3.17
CA GLU A 180 19.37 -0.28 -4.29
C GLU A 180 18.64 -1.25 -5.21
N LEU A 181 17.88 -2.19 -4.62
CA LEU A 181 17.19 -3.24 -5.39
C LEU A 181 15.88 -2.78 -6.03
N TYR A 182 15.14 -1.88 -5.36
CA TYR A 182 13.76 -1.61 -5.74
C TYR A 182 13.47 -0.14 -6.06
N HIS A 183 14.35 0.79 -5.74
CA HIS A 183 14.22 2.24 -6.02
C HIS A 183 12.81 2.81 -5.72
N PRO A 184 12.25 2.64 -4.50
CA PRO A 184 10.87 3.02 -4.23
C PRO A 184 10.65 4.52 -4.44
N SER A 185 9.69 4.85 -5.32
CA SER A 185 9.32 6.23 -5.62
C SER A 185 8.33 6.80 -4.59
N ILE A 186 7.54 5.92 -3.95
CA ILE A 186 6.58 6.26 -2.89
C ILE A 186 6.96 5.42 -1.67
N ILE A 187 7.05 6.05 -0.49
CA ILE A 187 7.30 5.33 0.77
C ILE A 187 6.18 5.65 1.77
N LEU A 188 5.47 4.62 2.21
CA LEU A 188 4.56 4.64 3.35
C LEU A 188 5.41 4.34 4.57
N LEU A 189 5.75 5.38 5.32
CA LEU A 189 6.84 5.39 6.29
C LEU A 189 6.31 5.32 7.72
N CYS A 190 6.70 4.30 8.47
CA CYS A 190 6.46 4.24 9.91
C CYS A 190 7.08 5.46 10.60
N ALA A 191 6.28 6.16 11.40
CA ALA A 191 6.69 7.34 12.16
C ALA A 191 5.90 7.45 13.48
N GLY A 192 5.53 6.31 14.05
CA GLY A 192 4.63 6.20 15.21
C GLY A 192 5.26 6.63 16.51
N GLY A 193 6.53 6.31 16.71
CA GLY A 193 7.22 6.61 17.97
C GLY A 193 6.68 5.84 19.17
N GLY A 194 6.74 6.47 20.32
CA GLY A 194 6.38 5.86 21.59
C GLY A 194 7.32 4.69 21.95
N PRO A 195 6.84 3.69 22.70
CA PRO A 195 7.63 2.51 23.00
C PRO A 195 7.59 1.44 21.89
N TYR A 196 6.90 1.69 20.77
CA TYR A 196 6.55 0.65 19.82
C TYR A 196 7.36 0.68 18.52
N THR A 197 7.60 1.86 17.94
CA THR A 197 8.23 2.00 16.63
C THR A 197 9.23 3.15 16.61
N GLU A 198 9.89 3.36 15.46
CA GLU A 198 10.75 4.53 15.29
C GLU A 198 9.94 5.84 15.41
N ASP A 199 10.55 6.82 16.07
CA ASP A 199 9.99 8.16 16.16
C ASP A 199 10.15 8.95 14.84
N PRO A 200 9.40 10.07 14.65
CA PRO A 200 9.46 10.84 13.41
C PRO A 200 10.85 11.37 13.03
N ALA A 201 11.74 11.66 14.00
CA ALA A 201 13.09 12.14 13.71
C ALA A 201 13.98 11.00 13.21
N THR A 202 13.84 9.80 13.78
CA THR A 202 14.48 8.57 13.32
C THR A 202 13.99 8.18 11.93
N ALA A 203 12.67 8.23 11.69
CA ALA A 203 12.06 8.00 10.39
C ALA A 203 12.61 8.95 9.32
N ARG A 204 12.72 10.26 9.63
CA ARG A 204 13.38 11.20 8.75
C ARG A 204 14.83 10.86 8.46
N LYS A 205 15.57 10.39 9.48
CA LYS A 205 16.96 9.95 9.31
C LYS A 205 17.07 8.77 8.36
N ALA A 206 16.14 7.80 8.43
CA ALA A 206 16.08 6.68 7.49
C ALA A 206 15.92 7.18 6.04
N ILE A 207 14.97 8.08 5.81
CA ILE A 207 14.75 8.68 4.48
C ILE A 207 15.99 9.41 3.98
N THR A 208 16.57 10.29 4.79
CA THR A 208 17.73 11.10 4.36
C THR A 208 18.96 10.25 4.07
N LYS A 209 19.16 9.20 4.86
CA LYS A 209 20.34 8.35 4.77
C LYS A 209 20.25 7.33 3.65
N TYR A 210 19.12 6.66 3.55
CA TYR A 210 19.00 5.47 2.71
C TYR A 210 18.17 5.64 1.45
N PHE A 211 17.12 6.47 1.46
CA PHE A 211 16.12 6.50 0.40
C PHE A 211 16.12 7.76 -0.46
N ARG A 212 15.61 7.63 -1.69
CA ARG A 212 15.48 8.74 -2.65
C ARG A 212 14.09 8.76 -3.29
N PRO A 213 13.00 8.70 -2.49
CA PRO A 213 11.65 8.70 -3.04
C PRO A 213 11.28 10.07 -3.61
N THR A 214 10.24 10.10 -4.43
CA THR A 214 9.56 11.34 -4.84
C THR A 214 8.48 11.75 -3.85
N THR A 215 7.96 10.77 -3.08
CA THR A 215 6.86 10.98 -2.13
C THR A 215 7.09 10.20 -0.84
N ILE A 216 6.88 10.83 0.30
CA ILE A 216 6.94 10.25 1.64
C ILE A 216 5.59 10.45 2.29
N ILE A 217 4.93 9.37 2.67
CA ILE A 217 3.65 9.39 3.38
C ILE A 217 3.89 8.77 4.76
N PRO A 218 3.90 9.56 5.84
CA PRO A 218 4.03 9.03 7.19
C PRO A 218 2.78 8.29 7.63
N MET A 219 2.96 7.24 8.40
CA MET A 219 1.89 6.41 8.96
C MET A 219 2.16 6.01 10.40
N HIS A 220 1.23 5.30 11.04
CA HIS A 220 1.31 4.75 12.40
C HIS A 220 1.36 5.82 13.49
N TYR A 221 1.03 7.08 13.22
CA TYR A 221 1.01 8.17 14.18
C TYR A 221 -0.43 8.60 14.54
N ALA A 222 -0.60 9.29 15.65
CA ALA A 222 -1.83 9.93 16.12
C ALA A 222 -3.07 9.02 16.28
N THR A 223 -2.91 7.69 16.21
CA THR A 223 -4.01 6.73 16.35
C THR A 223 -4.36 6.45 17.80
N PHE A 224 -3.32 6.30 18.63
CA PHE A 224 -3.46 5.98 20.05
C PHE A 224 -2.67 6.96 20.93
N PRO A 225 -3.07 7.13 22.19
CA PRO A 225 -2.26 7.87 23.18
C PRO A 225 -0.85 7.28 23.28
N GLY A 226 0.15 8.14 23.35
CA GLY A 226 1.56 7.73 23.43
C GLY A 226 2.28 7.62 22.09
N LEU A 227 1.54 7.60 20.97
CA LEU A 227 2.15 7.74 19.65
C LEU A 227 2.44 9.21 19.33
N ALA A 228 3.33 9.44 18.37
CA ALA A 228 3.64 10.77 17.86
C ALA A 228 2.37 11.43 17.30
N THR A 229 2.25 12.73 17.50
CA THR A 229 1.19 13.55 16.92
C THR A 229 1.53 13.96 15.48
N GLU A 230 0.53 14.36 14.70
CA GLU A 230 0.76 14.94 13.38
C GLU A 230 1.69 16.17 13.44
N ALA A 231 1.56 17.01 14.48
CA ALA A 231 2.43 18.16 14.68
C ALA A 231 3.90 17.76 14.86
N GLN A 232 4.18 16.69 15.62
CA GLN A 232 5.53 16.15 15.79
C GLN A 232 6.10 15.58 14.49
N VAL A 233 5.27 14.87 13.70
CA VAL A 233 5.67 14.40 12.35
C VAL A 233 6.04 15.59 11.47
N ARG A 234 5.17 16.59 11.36
CA ARG A 234 5.43 17.80 10.56
C ARG A 234 6.69 18.54 11.01
N ALA A 235 6.92 18.67 12.32
CA ALA A 235 8.10 19.32 12.87
C ALA A 235 9.38 18.55 12.52
N ALA A 236 9.37 17.21 12.67
CA ALA A 236 10.52 16.37 12.34
C ALA A 236 10.88 16.45 10.84
N PHE A 237 9.90 16.59 9.96
CA PHE A 237 10.08 16.70 8.52
C PHE A 237 10.08 18.15 8.01
N ALA A 238 10.30 19.15 8.87
CA ALA A 238 10.33 20.55 8.45
C ALA A 238 11.32 20.78 7.29
N GLY A 239 10.86 21.44 6.21
CA GLY A 239 11.62 21.67 5.00
C GLY A 239 11.69 20.50 4.01
N GLU A 240 11.13 19.32 4.34
CA GLU A 240 11.08 18.18 3.41
C GLU A 240 9.90 18.33 2.44
N ARG A 241 10.21 18.69 1.18
CA ARG A 241 9.20 18.98 0.16
C ARG A 241 8.47 17.73 -0.37
N ARG A 242 9.03 16.54 -0.16
CA ARG A 242 8.45 15.26 -0.60
C ARG A 242 7.45 14.71 0.41
N LEU A 243 7.33 15.32 1.59
CA LEU A 243 6.39 14.90 2.63
C LEU A 243 4.96 15.21 2.21
N VAL A 244 4.12 14.18 2.25
CA VAL A 244 2.68 14.28 2.03
C VAL A 244 1.95 13.71 3.25
N VAL A 245 1.39 14.58 4.07
CA VAL A 245 0.60 14.18 5.24
C VAL A 245 -0.86 14.05 4.81
N MET A 246 -1.33 12.80 4.77
CA MET A 246 -2.71 12.47 4.38
C MET A 246 -3.67 12.56 5.57
N GLN A 247 -4.96 12.70 5.26
CA GLN A 247 -6.03 12.50 6.24
C GLN A 247 -6.63 11.10 6.08
N PRO A 248 -7.05 10.40 7.17
CA PRO A 248 -7.73 9.12 7.06
C PRO A 248 -8.96 9.19 6.13
N GLY A 249 -9.04 8.27 5.19
CA GLY A 249 -10.06 8.24 4.14
C GLY A 249 -9.66 8.97 2.85
N GLN A 250 -8.65 9.82 2.86
CA GLN A 250 -8.15 10.52 1.68
C GLN A 250 -7.54 9.55 0.66
N THR A 251 -7.79 9.82 -0.61
CA THR A 251 -7.14 9.13 -1.74
C THR A 251 -6.31 10.13 -2.52
N LEU A 252 -5.06 9.80 -2.80
CA LEU A 252 -4.18 10.52 -3.70
C LEU A 252 -3.77 9.63 -4.87
N THR A 253 -3.38 10.24 -5.97
CA THR A 253 -2.92 9.55 -7.18
C THR A 253 -1.56 10.09 -7.61
N PHE A 254 -0.66 9.20 -7.99
CA PHE A 254 0.74 9.48 -8.31
C PHE A 254 1.12 8.97 -9.71
#